data_139e9c0c4207e6b55bcbd101df8eb1bd
#
_entry.id   139e9c0c4207e6b55bcbd101df8eb1bd
#
_cell.length_a   1.000
_cell.length_b   1.000
_cell.length_c   1.000
_cell.angle_alpha   90.00
_cell.angle_beta   90.00
_cell.angle_gamma   90.00
#
_symmetry.space_group_name_H-M   'P 1'
#
loop_
_entity.id
_entity.type
_entity.pdbx_description
1 polymer ?
#
loop_
_entity_poly.entity_id
_entity_poly.type
_entity_poly.pdbx_seq_one_letter_code
_entity_poly.pdbx_strand_id
1 'polypeptide(L)'
;MRARAAAGEADDVNDTRVRLRRELERARARTHALTTVPDSELTAQHSVLMSPLVWDLAHIANQEESWLVRRVAGRAAVRDGIDEMYDALRHPRATRTELALLDPAGARAYAAEVRDATWEVLDDCDFDTELTRGGFVFAMIAQHEQQHDETMLATHQLRSGEPILDAPAAPRTGASPDPDRVVVPAGPFTMGTSDDPWALDNERPAHRVHVEAFVIDAA
;
A
#
# COMPACT_ATOMS: atom_id res chain seq x y z
N MET A 1 4.27 -0.49 -41.20
CA MET A 1 5.03 -0.38 -39.97
C MET A 1 4.31 0.37 -38.83
N ARG A 2 3.72 1.54 -39.09
CA ARG A 2 3.04 2.36 -38.01
C ARG A 2 1.84 1.67 -37.34
N ALA A 3 1.00 0.93 -38.09
CA ALA A 3 -0.17 0.26 -37.50
C ALA A 3 0.18 -0.90 -36.57
N ARG A 4 1.31 -1.57 -36.76
CA ARG A 4 1.77 -2.68 -35.91
C ARG A 4 2.44 -2.18 -34.63
N ALA A 5 3.06 -0.98 -34.66
CA ALA A 5 3.60 -0.32 -33.47
C ALA A 5 2.46 0.19 -32.58
N ALA A 6 1.44 0.85 -33.16
CA ALA A 6 0.29 1.33 -32.39
C ALA A 6 -0.55 0.21 -31.75
N ALA A 7 -0.63 -0.97 -32.40
CA ALA A 7 -1.30 -2.13 -31.81
C ALA A 7 -0.49 -2.69 -30.60
N GLY A 8 0.83 -2.73 -30.69
CA GLY A 8 1.70 -3.18 -29.59
C GLY A 8 1.68 -2.23 -28.39
N GLU A 9 1.61 -0.92 -28.61
CA GLU A 9 1.47 0.08 -27.54
C GLU A 9 0.10 -0.01 -26.84
N ALA A 10 -0.96 -0.25 -27.58
CA ALA A 10 -2.30 -0.43 -27.02
C ALA A 10 -2.42 -1.71 -26.17
N ASP A 11 -1.77 -2.81 -26.60
CA ASP A 11 -1.71 -4.06 -25.83
C ASP A 11 -0.93 -3.87 -24.53
N ASP A 12 0.18 -3.15 -24.52
CA ASP A 12 1.01 -2.87 -23.34
C ASP A 12 0.26 -1.99 -22.31
N VAL A 13 -0.46 -0.97 -22.80
CA VAL A 13 -1.33 -0.11 -21.97
C VAL A 13 -2.43 -0.94 -21.30
N ASN A 14 -3.07 -1.84 -22.04
CA ASN A 14 -4.13 -2.69 -21.51
C ASN A 14 -3.61 -3.69 -20.49
N ASP A 15 -2.46 -4.32 -20.72
CA ASP A 15 -1.82 -5.23 -19.78
C ASP A 15 -1.41 -4.50 -18.48
N THR A 16 -0.89 -3.28 -18.60
CA THR A 16 -0.58 -2.43 -17.47
C THR A 16 -1.82 -2.13 -16.64
N ARG A 17 -2.93 -1.73 -17.29
CA ARG A 17 -4.21 -1.44 -16.62
C ARG A 17 -4.77 -2.64 -15.88
N VAL A 18 -4.77 -3.82 -16.51
CA VAL A 18 -5.23 -5.08 -15.88
C VAL A 18 -4.38 -5.44 -14.65
N ARG A 19 -3.06 -5.29 -14.76
CA ARG A 19 -2.15 -5.55 -13.64
C ARG A 19 -2.38 -4.61 -12.48
N LEU A 20 -2.51 -3.31 -12.75
CA LEU A 20 -2.76 -2.29 -11.73
C LEU A 20 -4.11 -2.50 -11.02
N ARG A 21 -5.17 -2.80 -11.79
CA ARG A 21 -6.48 -3.12 -11.22
C ARG A 21 -6.38 -4.26 -10.22
N ARG A 22 -5.70 -5.34 -10.57
CA ARG A 22 -5.50 -6.49 -9.67
C ARG A 22 -4.74 -6.13 -8.40
N GLU A 23 -3.68 -5.31 -8.48
CA GLU A 23 -2.91 -4.91 -7.30
C GLU A 23 -3.72 -4.00 -6.37
N LEU A 24 -4.48 -3.04 -6.93
CA LEU A 24 -5.39 -2.18 -6.15
C LEU A 24 -6.53 -2.99 -5.51
N GLU A 25 -7.12 -3.95 -6.21
CA GLU A 25 -8.13 -4.85 -5.66
C GLU A 25 -7.57 -5.71 -4.52
N ARG A 26 -6.35 -6.24 -4.70
CA ARG A 26 -5.68 -7.07 -3.70
C ARG A 26 -5.37 -6.29 -2.43
N ALA A 27 -4.87 -5.05 -2.55
CA ALA A 27 -4.61 -4.18 -1.42
C ALA A 27 -5.92 -3.90 -0.66
N ARG A 28 -6.97 -3.43 -1.36
CA ARG A 28 -8.25 -3.11 -0.74
C ARG A 28 -8.94 -4.33 -0.10
N ALA A 29 -8.82 -5.51 -0.67
CA ALA A 29 -9.36 -6.73 -0.08
C ALA A 29 -8.71 -7.04 1.29
N ARG A 30 -7.40 -6.78 1.45
CA ARG A 30 -6.70 -6.90 2.72
C ARG A 30 -7.15 -5.83 3.72
N THR A 31 -7.20 -4.57 3.30
CA THR A 31 -7.74 -3.48 4.11
C THR A 31 -9.14 -3.82 4.64
N HIS A 32 -10.02 -4.35 3.79
CA HIS A 32 -11.35 -4.79 4.21
C HIS A 32 -11.29 -5.90 5.25
N ALA A 33 -10.46 -6.92 5.04
CA ALA A 33 -10.30 -8.01 6.00
C ALA A 33 -9.84 -7.51 7.38
N LEU A 34 -8.95 -6.49 7.41
CA LEU A 34 -8.41 -5.91 8.64
C LEU A 34 -9.36 -4.91 9.31
N THR A 35 -10.30 -4.34 8.58
CA THR A 35 -11.22 -3.30 9.08
C THR A 35 -12.68 -3.77 9.20
N THR A 36 -12.98 -5.03 8.83
CA THR A 36 -14.29 -5.66 9.07
C THR A 36 -14.35 -6.18 10.49
N VAL A 37 -14.37 -5.25 11.44
CA VAL A 37 -14.38 -5.48 12.88
C VAL A 37 -15.47 -4.58 13.50
N PRO A 38 -15.90 -4.81 14.76
CA PRO A 38 -16.83 -3.92 15.44
C PRO A 38 -16.35 -2.47 15.43
N ASP A 39 -17.27 -1.50 15.33
CA ASP A 39 -16.93 -0.08 15.25
C ASP A 39 -16.15 0.41 16.48
N SER A 40 -16.39 -0.17 17.66
CA SER A 40 -15.60 0.12 18.86
C SER A 40 -14.13 -0.28 18.71
N GLU A 41 -13.83 -1.35 17.98
CA GLU A 41 -12.45 -1.78 17.69
C GLU A 41 -11.80 -0.87 16.64
N LEU A 42 -12.56 -0.40 15.64
CA LEU A 42 -12.07 0.51 14.64
C LEU A 42 -11.61 1.84 15.23
N THR A 43 -12.35 2.35 16.22
CA THR A 43 -12.09 3.66 16.84
C THR A 43 -11.10 3.60 18.02
N ALA A 44 -10.88 2.41 18.57
CA ALA A 44 -9.97 2.23 19.70
C ALA A 44 -8.50 2.44 19.31
N GLN A 45 -7.75 3.12 20.17
CA GLN A 45 -6.28 3.14 20.10
C GLN A 45 -5.71 2.05 21.01
N HIS A 46 -5.35 0.92 20.45
CA HIS A 46 -4.83 -0.23 21.22
C HIS A 46 -3.40 -0.01 21.75
N SER A 47 -2.67 0.92 21.15
CA SER A 47 -1.33 1.32 21.56
C SER A 47 -1.03 2.75 21.12
N VAL A 48 -0.32 3.51 21.93
CA VAL A 48 0.18 4.86 21.56
C VAL A 48 1.16 4.83 20.38
N LEU A 49 1.70 3.66 20.05
CA LEU A 49 2.57 3.44 18.90
C LEU A 49 1.78 3.29 17.58
N MET A 50 0.48 3.08 17.66
CA MET A 50 -0.37 2.79 16.51
C MET A 50 -1.53 3.77 16.44
N SER A 51 -2.06 3.96 15.24
CA SER A 51 -3.29 4.74 15.01
C SER A 51 -4.52 3.91 15.37
N PRO A 52 -5.67 4.54 15.62
CA PRO A 52 -6.95 3.88 15.45
C PRO A 52 -7.11 3.37 14.01
N LEU A 53 -7.64 2.17 13.83
CA LEU A 53 -7.83 1.57 12.49
C LEU A 53 -8.68 2.45 11.56
N VAL A 54 -9.65 3.19 12.11
CA VAL A 54 -10.49 4.13 11.35
C VAL A 54 -9.68 5.27 10.75
N TRP A 55 -8.61 5.71 11.43
CA TRP A 55 -7.70 6.73 10.90
C TRP A 55 -6.92 6.17 9.71
N ASP A 56 -6.35 4.96 9.83
CA ASP A 56 -5.61 4.33 8.74
C ASP A 56 -6.50 4.12 7.51
N LEU A 57 -7.73 3.65 7.70
CA LEU A 57 -8.70 3.44 6.62
C LEU A 57 -8.99 4.73 5.84
N ALA A 58 -9.26 5.84 6.54
CA ALA A 58 -9.55 7.11 5.89
C ALA A 58 -8.28 7.77 5.31
N HIS A 59 -7.11 7.58 5.95
CA HIS A 59 -5.83 8.08 5.45
C HIS A 59 -5.43 7.43 4.11
N ILE A 60 -5.58 6.11 3.98
CA ILE A 60 -5.31 5.43 2.70
C ILE A 60 -6.21 6.00 1.59
N ALA A 61 -7.50 6.16 1.88
CA ALA A 61 -8.44 6.75 0.93
C ALA A 61 -8.07 8.20 0.58
N ASN A 62 -7.67 9.01 1.56
CA ASN A 62 -7.25 10.38 1.32
C ASN A 62 -5.98 10.48 0.45
N GLN A 63 -5.02 9.59 0.64
CA GLN A 63 -3.84 9.52 -0.23
C GLN A 63 -4.19 9.05 -1.64
N GLU A 64 -5.04 8.05 -1.78
CA GLU A 64 -5.54 7.59 -3.08
C GLU A 64 -6.28 8.71 -3.83
N GLU A 65 -7.19 9.42 -3.16
CA GLU A 65 -7.88 10.58 -3.71
C GLU A 65 -6.91 11.66 -4.16
N SER A 66 -5.99 12.04 -3.26
CA SER A 66 -5.03 13.13 -3.50
C SER A 66 -4.17 12.88 -4.75
N TRP A 67 -3.69 11.65 -4.92
CA TRP A 67 -2.81 11.32 -6.02
C TRP A 67 -3.55 10.97 -7.30
N LEU A 68 -4.57 10.12 -7.25
CA LEU A 68 -5.21 9.60 -8.45
C LEU A 68 -6.36 10.48 -8.92
N VAL A 69 -7.29 10.83 -8.03
CA VAL A 69 -8.48 11.59 -8.41
C VAL A 69 -8.14 13.06 -8.68
N ARG A 70 -7.38 13.68 -7.76
CA ARG A 70 -7.08 15.11 -7.88
C ARG A 70 -5.84 15.39 -8.73
N ARG A 71 -4.69 14.77 -8.46
CA ARG A 71 -3.45 15.12 -9.14
C ARG A 71 -3.32 14.53 -10.55
N VAL A 72 -3.74 13.27 -10.74
CA VAL A 72 -3.72 12.65 -12.09
C VAL A 72 -4.87 13.14 -12.94
N ALA A 73 -6.11 13.02 -12.44
CA ALA A 73 -7.29 13.34 -13.23
C ALA A 73 -7.74 14.81 -13.16
N GLY A 74 -7.17 15.63 -12.28
CA GLY A 74 -7.55 17.04 -12.10
C GLY A 74 -8.97 17.25 -11.60
N ARG A 75 -9.58 16.23 -10.98
CA ARG A 75 -10.97 16.29 -10.49
C ARG A 75 -11.04 17.00 -9.15
N ALA A 76 -12.22 17.45 -8.76
CA ALA A 76 -12.51 17.98 -7.44
C ALA A 76 -12.34 16.87 -6.37
N ALA A 77 -12.12 17.28 -5.13
CA ALA A 77 -12.09 16.36 -4.01
C ALA A 77 -13.44 15.64 -3.85
N VAL A 78 -13.40 14.36 -3.52
CA VAL A 78 -14.57 13.56 -3.11
C VAL A 78 -15.11 14.11 -1.79
N ARG A 79 -14.19 14.49 -0.90
CA ARG A 79 -14.55 15.14 0.36
C ARG A 79 -13.60 16.27 0.70
N ASP A 80 -14.11 17.50 0.72
CA ASP A 80 -13.33 18.68 1.04
C ASP A 80 -12.99 18.79 2.53
N GLY A 81 -11.85 19.42 2.83
CA GLY A 81 -11.49 19.89 4.16
C GLY A 81 -10.97 18.83 5.13
N ILE A 82 -10.73 17.61 4.68
CA ILE A 82 -10.23 16.51 5.54
C ILE A 82 -8.72 16.22 5.41
N ASP A 83 -8.04 16.83 4.44
CA ASP A 83 -6.62 16.52 4.15
C ASP A 83 -5.72 16.73 5.35
N GLU A 84 -5.89 17.85 6.07
CA GLU A 84 -5.06 18.17 7.22
C GLU A 84 -5.21 17.12 8.33
N MET A 85 -6.42 16.60 8.54
CA MET A 85 -6.72 15.58 9.55
C MET A 85 -6.02 14.26 9.28
N TYR A 86 -5.87 13.91 8.00
CA TYR A 86 -5.24 12.67 7.57
C TYR A 86 -3.80 12.84 7.09
N ASP A 87 -3.15 13.97 7.41
CA ASP A 87 -1.73 14.18 7.18
C ASP A 87 -0.89 13.50 8.27
N ALA A 88 -0.22 12.41 7.90
CA ALA A 88 0.61 11.61 8.80
C ALA A 88 1.82 12.37 9.36
N LEU A 89 2.29 13.42 8.67
CA LEU A 89 3.43 14.25 9.10
C LEU A 89 3.03 15.28 10.15
N ARG A 90 1.76 15.71 10.13
CA ARG A 90 1.23 16.69 11.08
C ARG A 90 0.78 16.07 12.40
N HIS A 91 0.24 14.85 12.34
CA HIS A 91 -0.39 14.19 13.48
C HIS A 91 0.36 12.93 13.92
N PRO A 92 1.16 13.01 15.01
CA PRO A 92 1.77 11.84 15.62
C PRO A 92 0.70 10.79 15.99
N ARG A 93 1.04 9.51 15.87
CA ARG A 93 0.09 8.41 16.14
C ARG A 93 -0.60 8.53 17.50
N ALA A 94 0.17 8.91 18.54
CA ALA A 94 -0.33 9.02 19.90
C ALA A 94 -1.49 10.01 20.10
N THR A 95 -1.63 11.00 19.20
CA THR A 95 -2.64 12.08 19.33
C THR A 95 -3.79 11.97 18.33
N ARG A 96 -3.79 10.95 17.49
CA ARG A 96 -4.80 10.79 16.42
C ARG A 96 -6.23 10.58 16.95
N THR A 97 -6.38 10.07 18.16
CA THR A 97 -7.69 9.96 18.84
C THR A 97 -8.29 11.29 19.25
N GLU A 98 -7.50 12.36 19.29
CA GLU A 98 -7.97 13.70 19.63
C GLU A 98 -8.56 14.45 18.42
N LEU A 99 -8.39 13.90 17.21
CA LEU A 99 -8.89 14.47 15.98
C LEU A 99 -10.37 14.17 15.78
N ALA A 100 -11.07 15.07 15.07
CA ALA A 100 -12.46 14.88 14.69
C ALA A 100 -12.59 13.92 13.49
N LEU A 101 -12.11 12.67 13.67
CA LEU A 101 -12.07 11.66 12.64
C LEU A 101 -13.45 11.37 12.05
N LEU A 102 -13.49 10.88 10.81
CA LEU A 102 -14.70 10.27 10.29
C LEU A 102 -15.10 9.10 11.19
N ASP A 103 -16.40 8.96 11.41
CA ASP A 103 -16.91 7.76 12.06
C ASP A 103 -16.69 6.51 11.17
N PRO A 104 -16.81 5.31 11.70
CA PRO A 104 -16.59 4.08 10.94
C PRO A 104 -17.40 3.99 9.64
N ALA A 105 -18.66 4.40 9.66
CA ALA A 105 -19.51 4.39 8.47
C ALA A 105 -19.04 5.41 7.43
N GLY A 106 -18.72 6.63 7.87
CA GLY A 106 -18.18 7.69 7.02
C GLY A 106 -16.82 7.34 6.41
N ALA A 107 -15.93 6.70 7.18
CA ALA A 107 -14.63 6.26 6.67
C ALA A 107 -14.76 5.16 5.61
N ARG A 108 -15.64 4.18 5.83
CA ARG A 108 -15.93 3.13 4.84
C ARG A 108 -16.56 3.68 3.57
N ALA A 109 -17.54 4.59 3.70
CA ALA A 109 -18.20 5.24 2.56
C ALA A 109 -17.18 6.06 1.75
N TYR A 110 -16.38 6.87 2.41
CA TYR A 110 -15.33 7.66 1.78
C TYR A 110 -14.33 6.78 1.01
N ALA A 111 -13.86 5.69 1.63
CA ALA A 111 -12.93 4.78 0.97
C ALA A 111 -13.55 4.08 -0.27
N ALA A 112 -14.85 3.79 -0.25
CA ALA A 112 -15.56 3.23 -1.38
C ALA A 112 -15.73 4.26 -2.51
N GLU A 113 -16.19 5.47 -2.19
CA GLU A 113 -16.38 6.57 -3.16
C GLU A 113 -15.07 6.93 -3.88
N VAL A 114 -13.97 7.02 -3.14
CA VAL A 114 -12.63 7.28 -3.72
C VAL A 114 -12.23 6.15 -4.65
N ARG A 115 -12.41 4.89 -4.25
CA ARG A 115 -12.06 3.75 -5.09
C ARG A 115 -12.90 3.68 -6.38
N ASP A 116 -14.17 4.02 -6.33
CA ASP A 116 -15.01 4.11 -7.52
C ASP A 116 -14.49 5.20 -8.49
N ALA A 117 -14.13 6.37 -7.95
CA ALA A 117 -13.49 7.42 -8.75
C ALA A 117 -12.13 6.98 -9.33
N THR A 118 -11.35 6.21 -8.56
CA THR A 118 -10.06 5.66 -9.00
C THR A 118 -10.22 4.72 -10.21
N TRP A 119 -11.27 3.90 -10.23
CA TRP A 119 -11.54 3.04 -11.39
C TRP A 119 -11.77 3.82 -12.66
N GLU A 120 -12.54 4.90 -12.60
CA GLU A 120 -12.75 5.78 -13.75
C GLU A 120 -11.44 6.41 -14.22
N VAL A 121 -10.59 6.89 -13.28
CA VAL A 121 -9.27 7.46 -13.59
C VAL A 121 -8.37 6.42 -14.25
N LEU A 122 -8.35 5.18 -13.75
CA LEU A 122 -7.55 4.10 -14.30
C LEU A 122 -8.01 3.71 -15.72
N ASP A 123 -9.32 3.67 -15.96
CA ASP A 123 -9.89 3.32 -17.26
C ASP A 123 -9.60 4.38 -18.32
N ASP A 124 -9.53 5.65 -17.92
CA ASP A 124 -9.26 6.80 -18.82
C ASP A 124 -7.75 7.12 -18.97
N CYS A 125 -6.85 6.46 -18.19
CA CYS A 125 -5.44 6.80 -18.18
C CYS A 125 -4.66 6.18 -19.35
N ASP A 126 -3.91 7.01 -20.08
CA ASP A 126 -3.03 6.60 -21.18
C ASP A 126 -1.59 6.28 -20.75
N PHE A 127 -1.24 6.50 -19.48
CA PHE A 127 0.10 6.28 -18.90
C PHE A 127 1.24 7.03 -19.59
N ASP A 128 0.97 8.19 -20.18
CA ASP A 128 1.88 8.97 -21.01
C ASP A 128 2.64 10.08 -20.27
N THR A 129 2.20 10.45 -19.06
CA THR A 129 2.88 11.47 -18.24
C THR A 129 4.02 10.86 -17.42
N GLU A 130 4.91 11.69 -16.89
CA GLU A 130 5.98 11.26 -16.00
C GLU A 130 5.44 10.51 -14.77
N LEU A 131 4.33 10.99 -14.19
CA LEU A 131 3.70 10.41 -13.01
C LEU A 131 2.97 9.10 -13.30
N THR A 132 2.37 8.96 -14.47
CA THR A 132 1.54 7.80 -14.84
C THR A 132 2.30 6.74 -15.61
N ARG A 133 3.48 7.06 -16.16
CA ARG A 133 4.26 6.17 -17.02
C ARG A 133 4.50 4.80 -16.36
N GLY A 134 4.19 3.74 -17.11
CA GLY A 134 4.30 2.37 -16.62
C GLY A 134 3.39 2.05 -15.43
N GLY A 135 2.43 2.94 -15.12
CA GLY A 135 1.50 2.79 -14.01
C GLY A 135 2.06 3.19 -12.65
N PHE A 136 3.19 3.91 -12.59
CA PHE A 136 3.94 4.20 -11.36
C PHE A 136 3.06 4.70 -10.21
N VAL A 137 2.28 5.76 -10.41
CA VAL A 137 1.49 6.37 -9.32
C VAL A 137 0.40 5.44 -8.78
N PHE A 138 -0.22 4.64 -9.63
CA PHE A 138 -1.21 3.65 -9.21
C PHE A 138 -0.57 2.52 -8.39
N ALA A 139 0.61 2.05 -8.83
CA ALA A 139 1.39 1.06 -8.10
C ALA A 139 1.87 1.61 -6.75
N MET A 140 2.31 2.87 -6.70
CA MET A 140 2.69 3.56 -5.46
C MET A 140 1.52 3.60 -4.47
N ILE A 141 0.31 3.91 -4.93
CA ILE A 141 -0.89 3.91 -4.07
C ILE A 141 -1.23 2.50 -3.58
N ALA A 142 -1.14 1.48 -4.43
CA ALA A 142 -1.34 0.10 -4.00
C ALA A 142 -0.29 -0.34 -2.95
N GLN A 143 0.97 0.05 -3.12
CA GLN A 143 2.04 -0.21 -2.15
C GLN A 143 1.81 0.54 -0.84
N HIS A 144 1.39 1.81 -0.90
CA HIS A 144 1.06 2.60 0.28
C HIS A 144 -0.08 1.96 1.10
N GLU A 145 -1.15 1.51 0.44
CA GLU A 145 -2.23 0.79 1.11
C GLU A 145 -1.72 -0.50 1.78
N GLN A 146 -0.88 -1.29 1.11
CA GLN A 146 -0.29 -2.50 1.68
C GLN A 146 0.65 -2.22 2.88
N GLN A 147 1.39 -1.11 2.89
CA GLN A 147 2.18 -0.68 4.05
C GLN A 147 1.29 -0.37 5.26
N HIS A 148 0.11 0.22 5.02
CA HIS A 148 -0.88 0.42 6.07
C HIS A 148 -1.55 -0.88 6.51
N ASP A 149 -1.75 -1.86 5.63
CA ASP A 149 -2.21 -3.20 6.02
C ASP A 149 -1.24 -3.86 7.02
N GLU A 150 0.07 -3.75 6.82
CA GLU A 150 1.07 -4.21 7.79
C GLU A 150 0.96 -3.47 9.13
N THR A 151 0.74 -2.15 9.09
CA THR A 151 0.53 -1.34 10.28
C THR A 151 -0.74 -1.74 11.02
N MET A 152 -1.83 -2.01 10.31
CA MET A 152 -3.10 -2.50 10.89
C MET A 152 -2.92 -3.89 11.51
N LEU A 153 -2.17 -4.80 10.88
CA LEU A 153 -1.82 -6.10 11.45
C LEU A 153 -1.06 -5.94 12.76
N ALA A 154 -0.08 -5.03 12.82
CA ALA A 154 0.64 -4.71 14.05
C ALA A 154 -0.31 -4.14 15.13
N THR A 155 -1.30 -3.33 14.75
CA THR A 155 -2.34 -2.84 15.66
C THR A 155 -3.14 -4.00 16.25
N HIS A 156 -3.57 -4.96 15.43
CA HIS A 156 -4.27 -6.16 15.90
C HIS A 156 -3.41 -7.03 16.82
N GLN A 157 -2.12 -7.13 16.57
CA GLN A 157 -1.16 -7.85 17.43
C GLN A 157 -1.00 -7.20 18.82
N LEU A 158 -1.14 -5.87 18.89
CA LEU A 158 -1.00 -5.10 20.14
C LEU A 158 -2.31 -4.99 20.94
N ARG A 159 -3.42 -5.54 20.41
CA ARG A 159 -4.67 -5.63 21.17
C ARG A 159 -4.50 -6.50 22.41
N SER A 160 -5.22 -6.14 23.47
CA SER A 160 -5.47 -7.03 24.60
C SER A 160 -6.79 -7.79 24.38
N GLY A 161 -6.86 -9.03 24.86
CA GLY A 161 -8.06 -9.89 24.74
C GLY A 161 -7.95 -10.93 23.63
N GLU A 162 -9.05 -11.61 23.37
CA GLU A 162 -9.11 -12.69 22.36
C GLU A 162 -8.90 -12.14 20.94
N PRO A 163 -8.23 -12.90 20.06
CA PRO A 163 -8.11 -12.53 18.65
C PRO A 163 -9.48 -12.32 18.00
N ILE A 164 -9.59 -11.26 17.17
CA ILE A 164 -10.82 -10.95 16.42
C ILE A 164 -10.68 -11.16 14.92
N LEU A 165 -9.46 -11.42 14.45
CA LEU A 165 -9.21 -11.78 13.06
C LEU A 165 -9.10 -13.30 12.95
N ASP A 166 -9.69 -13.84 11.89
CA ASP A 166 -9.45 -15.23 11.50
C ASP A 166 -8.02 -15.38 11.00
N ALA A 167 -7.21 -16.12 11.74
CA ALA A 167 -5.84 -16.44 11.31
C ALA A 167 -5.85 -17.78 10.56
N PRO A 168 -5.08 -17.90 9.47
CA PRO A 168 -4.85 -19.20 8.87
C PRO A 168 -4.18 -20.13 9.89
N ALA A 169 -4.46 -21.43 9.79
CA ALA A 169 -3.79 -22.41 10.63
C ALA A 169 -2.29 -22.26 10.51
N ALA A 170 -1.60 -22.28 11.66
CA ALA A 170 -0.14 -22.25 11.66
C ALA A 170 0.42 -23.35 10.74
N PRO A 171 1.43 -23.07 9.93
CA PRO A 171 2.09 -24.11 9.15
C PRO A 171 2.54 -25.23 10.10
N ARG A 172 2.43 -26.49 9.65
CA ARG A 172 2.91 -27.60 10.43
C ARG A 172 4.40 -27.37 10.72
N THR A 173 4.76 -27.38 11.99
CA THR A 173 6.16 -27.41 12.40
C THR A 173 6.73 -28.76 11.88
N GLY A 174 7.46 -28.73 10.79
CA GLY A 174 8.35 -29.81 10.42
C GLY A 174 9.44 -29.96 11.49
N ALA A 175 10.18 -31.05 11.50
CA ALA A 175 11.44 -31.08 12.18
C ALA A 175 12.22 -29.84 11.70
N SER A 176 12.63 -28.97 12.63
CA SER A 176 13.51 -27.85 12.26
C SER A 176 14.68 -28.48 11.51
N PRO A 177 14.94 -28.18 10.24
CA PRO A 177 16.19 -28.56 9.67
C PRO A 177 17.27 -28.04 10.61
N ASP A 178 18.29 -28.85 10.85
CA ASP A 178 19.53 -28.38 11.50
C ASP A 178 19.81 -26.99 10.90
N PRO A 179 19.99 -25.94 11.72
CA PRO A 179 20.08 -24.58 11.19
C PRO A 179 21.31 -24.48 10.28
N ASP A 180 21.15 -24.92 9.05
CA ASP A 180 22.18 -24.75 8.03
C ASP A 180 22.38 -23.25 7.85
N ARG A 181 23.53 -22.81 8.27
CA ARG A 181 23.98 -21.45 8.06
C ARG A 181 24.54 -21.33 6.65
N VAL A 182 24.00 -20.39 5.91
CA VAL A 182 24.48 -20.05 4.57
C VAL A 182 25.55 -18.98 4.71
N VAL A 183 26.76 -19.29 4.25
CA VAL A 183 27.84 -18.31 4.15
C VAL A 183 27.67 -17.56 2.84
N VAL A 184 27.44 -16.25 2.92
CA VAL A 184 27.46 -15.36 1.77
C VAL A 184 28.88 -14.78 1.68
N PRO A 185 29.63 -15.07 0.60
CA PRO A 185 30.99 -14.57 0.45
C PRO A 185 31.01 -13.05 0.24
N ALA A 186 32.10 -12.40 0.68
CA ALA A 186 32.32 -11.01 0.38
C ALA A 186 32.35 -10.76 -1.13
N GLY A 187 31.80 -9.64 -1.57
CA GLY A 187 31.83 -9.31 -2.98
C GLY A 187 30.91 -8.16 -3.36
N PRO A 188 31.01 -7.74 -4.60
CA PRO A 188 30.12 -6.70 -5.13
C PRO A 188 28.80 -7.32 -5.57
N PHE A 189 27.69 -6.62 -5.30
CA PHE A 189 26.38 -6.90 -5.86
C PHE A 189 25.72 -5.64 -6.41
N THR A 190 24.71 -5.79 -7.21
CA THR A 190 23.91 -4.67 -7.70
C THR A 190 22.76 -4.41 -6.73
N MET A 191 22.73 -3.24 -6.11
CA MET A 191 21.65 -2.78 -5.25
C MET A 191 20.76 -1.80 -6.01
N GLY A 192 19.45 -1.91 -5.78
CA GLY A 192 18.46 -1.08 -6.46
C GLY A 192 18.14 -1.54 -7.87
N THR A 193 17.35 -0.74 -8.55
CA THR A 193 16.90 -1.00 -9.93
C THR A 193 16.94 0.27 -10.78
N SER A 194 17.12 0.13 -12.09
CA SER A 194 16.95 1.22 -13.06
C SER A 194 15.76 0.99 -13.99
N ASP A 195 15.25 -0.23 -14.04
CA ASP A 195 14.31 -0.68 -15.08
C ASP A 195 12.91 -1.00 -14.54
N ASP A 196 12.74 -1.18 -13.22
CA ASP A 196 11.41 -1.44 -12.63
C ASP A 196 10.59 -0.14 -12.66
N PRO A 197 9.48 -0.06 -13.41
CA PRO A 197 8.66 1.15 -13.49
C PRO A 197 8.00 1.51 -12.15
N TRP A 198 7.85 0.55 -11.23
CA TRP A 198 7.17 0.76 -9.96
C TRP A 198 8.11 1.03 -8.78
N ALA A 199 9.42 1.00 -9.01
CA ALA A 199 10.39 1.32 -7.97
C ALA A 199 10.28 2.78 -7.52
N LEU A 200 10.37 3.00 -6.22
CA LEU A 200 10.40 4.32 -5.60
C LEU A 200 11.77 4.99 -5.84
N ASP A 201 11.87 6.28 -5.56
CA ASP A 201 13.08 7.08 -5.76
C ASP A 201 14.27 6.59 -4.93
N ASN A 202 14.03 6.11 -3.71
CA ASN A 202 15.06 5.53 -2.82
C ASN A 202 15.54 4.14 -3.26
N GLU A 203 14.88 3.49 -4.23
CA GLU A 203 15.29 2.22 -4.83
C GLU A 203 16.10 2.41 -6.10
N ARG A 204 16.31 3.64 -6.55
CA ARG A 204 16.97 4.02 -7.81
C ARG A 204 18.18 4.93 -7.60
N PRO A 205 19.14 4.93 -8.52
CA PRO A 205 19.34 3.95 -9.60
C PRO A 205 19.98 2.64 -9.12
N ALA A 206 19.99 1.62 -9.95
CA ALA A 206 20.82 0.44 -9.73
C ALA A 206 22.32 0.86 -9.63
N HIS A 207 23.01 0.40 -8.60
CA HIS A 207 24.41 0.73 -8.38
C HIS A 207 25.18 -0.43 -7.73
N ARG A 208 26.51 -0.41 -7.88
CA ARG A 208 27.37 -1.45 -7.32
C ARG A 208 27.70 -1.14 -5.87
N VAL A 209 27.47 -2.09 -4.99
CA VAL A 209 27.83 -2.06 -3.57
C VAL A 209 28.71 -3.27 -3.26
N HIS A 210 29.72 -3.08 -2.42
CA HIS A 210 30.52 -4.17 -1.88
C HIS A 210 30.03 -4.51 -0.46
N VAL A 211 29.82 -5.78 -0.19
CA VAL A 211 29.50 -6.28 1.17
C VAL A 211 30.60 -7.23 1.65
N GLU A 212 30.91 -7.17 2.93
CA GLU A 212 31.77 -8.14 3.58
C GLU A 212 31.09 -9.52 3.67
N ALA A 213 31.87 -10.58 3.84
CA ALA A 213 31.28 -11.91 4.03
C ALA A 213 30.43 -11.93 5.31
N PHE A 214 29.25 -12.54 5.22
CA PHE A 214 28.36 -12.72 6.35
C PHE A 214 27.71 -14.10 6.34
N VAL A 215 27.08 -14.43 7.46
CA VAL A 215 26.34 -15.68 7.63
C VAL A 215 24.89 -15.35 7.89
N ILE A 216 23.99 -16.06 7.24
CA ILE A 216 22.54 -15.95 7.44
C ILE A 216 21.97 -17.35 7.71
N ASP A 217 20.97 -17.44 8.56
CA ASP A 217 20.23 -18.67 8.79
C ASP A 217 19.39 -19.02 7.55
N ALA A 218 19.28 -20.32 7.24
CA ALA A 218 18.57 -20.78 6.04
C ALA A 218 17.04 -20.82 6.20
N ALA A 219 16.50 -20.70 7.42
CA ALA A 219 15.09 -20.71 7.78
C ALA A 219 14.79 -19.75 8.93
#